data_be7d6abb3adab91b55e89ffcbca3067c
#
_entry.id   be7d6abb3adab91b55e89ffcbca3067c
#
_cell.length_a   1.000
_cell.length_b   1.000
_cell.length_c   1.000
_cell.angle_alpha   90.00
_cell.angle_beta   90.00
_cell.angle_gamma   90.00
#
_symmetry.space_group_name_H-M   'P 1'
#
loop_
_entity.id
_entity.type
_entity.pdbx_description
1 polymer ?
#
loop_
_entity_poly.entity_id
_entity_poly.type
_entity_poly.pdbx_seq_one_letter_code
_entity_poly.pdbx_strand_id
1 'polypeptide(L)'
;GFAGADSSSAAKGESVSDTIRVISSYADICAIRHPKEGAALVAASKSTIPVINAGDGGHQHPTQTLTDLLTIRTLKGRLDNITIGLCGDLKFGRTVHSLIHALVRYENVKFVLISPEELRVPEYIREDVLKANDIEFQEVERLEDAIGELDALYMTRVQRERFFNEEDYVRLKDFYVLT
;
A
#
# COMPACT_ATOMS: atom_id res chain seq x y z
N GLY A 1 17.43 -11.73 14.58
CA GLY A 1 16.15 -11.07 14.28
C GLY A 1 15.30 -10.92 15.53
N PHE A 2 14.43 -9.93 15.54
CA PHE A 2 13.48 -9.72 16.63
C PHE A 2 12.13 -10.30 16.22
N ALA A 3 11.50 -11.04 17.14
CA ALA A 3 10.10 -11.38 17.06
C ALA A 3 9.24 -10.16 17.50
N GLY A 4 7.92 -10.25 17.40
CA GLY A 4 7.00 -9.13 17.60
C GLY A 4 7.18 -8.32 18.91
N ALA A 5 6.53 -7.18 18.97
CA ALA A 5 6.60 -6.23 20.08
C ALA A 5 6.29 -6.87 21.45
N ASP A 6 5.40 -7.87 21.48
CA ASP A 6 4.97 -8.57 22.69
C ASP A 6 6.09 -9.37 23.41
N SER A 7 7.17 -9.68 22.70
CA SER A 7 8.34 -10.41 23.22
C SER A 7 9.59 -9.54 23.40
N SER A 8 9.47 -8.23 23.24
CA SER A 8 10.57 -7.28 23.31
C SER A 8 10.38 -6.24 24.42
N SER A 9 11.37 -5.36 24.60
CA SER A 9 11.29 -4.23 25.53
C SER A 9 10.14 -3.25 25.20
N ALA A 10 9.61 -3.28 23.97
CA ALA A 10 8.42 -2.51 23.61
C ALA A 10 7.20 -2.89 24.45
N ALA A 11 7.06 -4.16 24.88
CA ALA A 11 6.03 -4.61 25.82
C ALA A 11 6.13 -3.93 27.19
N LYS A 12 7.32 -3.40 27.55
CA LYS A 12 7.57 -2.67 28.79
C LYS A 12 7.51 -1.15 28.62
N GLY A 13 7.07 -0.66 27.43
CA GLY A 13 6.93 0.77 27.15
C GLY A 13 8.13 1.42 26.46
N GLU A 14 9.13 0.65 26.00
CA GLU A 14 10.22 1.19 25.21
C GLU A 14 9.71 1.76 23.88
N SER A 15 10.13 2.98 23.55
CA SER A 15 9.70 3.64 22.30
C SER A 15 10.45 3.10 21.09
N VAL A 16 9.85 3.28 19.88
CA VAL A 16 10.51 2.99 18.59
C VAL A 16 11.85 3.74 18.49
N SER A 17 11.89 4.98 19.00
CA SER A 17 13.10 5.81 18.99
C SER A 17 14.22 5.23 19.86
N ASP A 18 13.92 4.65 20.99
CA ASP A 18 14.91 4.07 21.87
C ASP A 18 15.35 2.70 21.35
N THR A 19 14.39 1.88 20.93
CA THR A 19 14.66 0.58 20.30
C THR A 19 15.63 0.72 19.11
N ILE A 20 15.39 1.67 18.19
CA ILE A 20 16.26 1.81 17.01
C ILE A 20 17.66 2.31 17.37
N ARG A 21 17.81 3.17 18.38
CA ARG A 21 19.13 3.60 18.87
C ARG A 21 19.94 2.43 19.41
N VAL A 22 19.30 1.56 20.17
CA VAL A 22 19.95 0.34 20.69
C VAL A 22 20.36 -0.57 19.53
N ILE A 23 19.45 -0.82 18.57
CA ILE A 23 19.73 -1.66 17.39
C ILE A 23 20.88 -1.09 16.57
N SER A 24 20.94 0.23 16.41
CA SER A 24 22.00 0.91 15.66
C SER A 24 23.41 0.69 16.24
N SER A 25 23.50 0.24 17.51
CA SER A 25 24.78 -0.04 18.17
C SER A 25 25.39 -1.40 17.79
N TYR A 26 24.63 -2.28 17.17
CA TYR A 26 25.09 -3.64 16.86
C TYR A 26 24.57 -4.22 15.53
N ALA A 27 24.00 -3.38 14.68
CA ALA A 27 23.58 -3.76 13.32
C ALA A 27 24.02 -2.70 12.31
N ASP A 28 24.19 -3.11 11.05
CA ASP A 28 24.57 -2.23 9.94
C ASP A 28 23.36 -1.75 9.14
N ILE A 29 22.21 -2.43 9.27
CA ILE A 29 20.95 -2.11 8.61
C ILE A 29 19.78 -2.69 9.41
N CYS A 30 18.64 -2.02 9.40
CA CYS A 30 17.43 -2.49 10.07
C CYS A 30 16.24 -2.49 9.13
N ALA A 31 15.50 -3.60 9.07
CA ALA A 31 14.17 -3.65 8.47
C ALA A 31 13.11 -3.64 9.59
N ILE A 32 12.18 -2.70 9.52
CA ILE A 32 11.12 -2.55 10.53
C ILE A 32 9.73 -2.75 9.91
N ARG A 33 8.94 -3.63 10.50
CA ARG A 33 7.49 -3.73 10.29
C ARG A 33 6.79 -3.37 11.58
N HIS A 34 5.86 -2.42 11.52
CA HIS A 34 5.22 -1.87 12.73
C HIS A 34 3.72 -1.63 12.50
N PRO A 35 2.84 -1.86 13.50
CA PRO A 35 1.41 -1.62 13.37
C PRO A 35 1.02 -0.14 13.32
N LYS A 36 1.86 0.76 13.82
CA LYS A 36 1.60 2.21 13.82
C LYS A 36 2.19 2.87 12.57
N GLU A 37 1.38 3.71 11.94
CA GLU A 37 1.78 4.54 10.80
C GLU A 37 2.91 5.49 11.16
N GLY A 38 3.85 5.70 10.24
CA GLY A 38 5.02 6.57 10.43
C GLY A 38 6.12 5.99 11.32
N ALA A 39 5.95 4.81 11.92
CA ALA A 39 6.93 4.23 12.83
C ALA A 39 8.31 4.02 12.16
N ALA A 40 8.33 3.59 10.90
CA ALA A 40 9.56 3.42 10.13
C ALA A 40 10.27 4.76 9.87
N LEU A 41 9.51 5.84 9.63
CA LEU A 41 10.05 7.19 9.45
C LEU A 41 10.65 7.72 10.75
N VAL A 42 9.94 7.53 11.88
CA VAL A 42 10.45 7.88 13.21
C VAL A 42 11.74 7.10 13.51
N ALA A 43 11.77 5.79 13.23
CA ALA A 43 12.98 4.99 13.38
C ALA A 43 14.12 5.54 12.54
N ALA A 44 13.90 5.80 11.24
CA ALA A 44 14.92 6.35 10.34
C ALA A 44 15.48 7.71 10.83
N SER A 45 14.62 8.58 11.38
CA SER A 45 15.06 9.89 11.92
C SER A 45 15.91 9.82 13.18
N LYS A 46 15.91 8.68 13.88
CA LYS A 46 16.66 8.47 15.15
C LYS A 46 17.76 7.43 15.02
N SER A 47 17.84 6.77 13.89
CA SER A 47 18.83 5.74 13.58
C SER A 47 20.14 6.34 13.07
N THR A 48 21.26 5.66 13.36
CA THR A 48 22.56 5.94 12.73
C THR A 48 22.87 4.97 11.59
N ILE A 49 21.98 4.00 11.33
CA ILE A 49 22.08 3.01 10.27
C ILE A 49 20.88 3.12 9.32
N PRO A 50 20.96 2.62 8.09
CA PRO A 50 19.81 2.58 7.17
C PRO A 50 18.62 1.79 7.73
N VAL A 51 17.41 2.35 7.55
CA VAL A 51 16.16 1.72 7.96
C VAL A 51 15.29 1.44 6.75
N ILE A 52 14.87 0.19 6.59
CA ILE A 52 13.95 -0.27 5.55
C ILE A 52 12.54 -0.36 6.15
N ASN A 53 11.58 0.35 5.55
CA ASN A 53 10.17 0.19 5.89
C ASN A 53 9.63 -1.12 5.26
N ALA A 54 9.34 -2.10 6.10
CA ALA A 54 8.73 -3.39 5.70
C ALA A 54 7.18 -3.41 5.89
N GLY A 55 6.59 -2.23 6.07
CA GLY A 55 5.17 -1.99 6.26
C GLY A 55 4.85 -1.32 7.61
N ASP A 56 4.17 -0.18 7.56
CA ASP A 56 3.79 0.61 8.72
C ASP A 56 2.27 0.86 8.79
N GLY A 57 1.59 0.09 9.60
CA GLY A 57 0.15 0.24 9.82
C GLY A 57 -0.69 0.13 8.54
N GLY A 58 -1.59 1.08 8.34
CA GLY A 58 -2.39 1.25 7.12
C GLY A 58 -1.73 2.15 6.06
N HIS A 59 -0.56 2.74 6.35
CA HIS A 59 0.04 3.81 5.58
C HIS A 59 0.79 3.31 4.34
N GLN A 60 1.87 2.57 4.48
CA GLN A 60 2.70 2.14 3.35
C GLN A 60 3.20 0.70 3.45
N HIS A 61 3.52 0.12 2.28
CA HIS A 61 4.15 -1.20 2.16
C HIS A 61 5.17 -1.19 0.99
N PRO A 62 6.29 -0.47 1.09
CA PRO A 62 7.22 -0.26 -0.02
C PRO A 62 7.80 -1.56 -0.59
N THR A 63 8.06 -2.55 0.26
CA THR A 63 8.62 -3.84 -0.19
C THR A 63 7.61 -4.63 -1.04
N GLN A 64 6.30 -4.53 -0.75
CA GLN A 64 5.27 -5.10 -1.62
C GLN A 64 5.24 -4.38 -2.96
N THR A 65 5.32 -3.05 -2.95
CA THR A 65 5.36 -2.25 -4.17
C THR A 65 6.50 -2.67 -5.11
N LEU A 66 7.70 -2.93 -4.57
CA LEU A 66 8.82 -3.41 -5.38
C LEU A 66 8.53 -4.77 -6.01
N THR A 67 7.86 -5.66 -5.29
CA THR A 67 7.41 -6.97 -5.81
C THR A 67 6.40 -6.79 -6.93
N ASP A 68 5.43 -5.88 -6.76
CA ASP A 68 4.38 -5.60 -7.75
C ASP A 68 4.99 -5.00 -9.02
N LEU A 69 5.88 -4.02 -8.90
CA LEU A 69 6.60 -3.42 -10.03
C LEU A 69 7.44 -4.46 -10.78
N LEU A 70 8.15 -5.32 -10.06
CA LEU A 70 8.93 -6.40 -10.66
C LEU A 70 8.03 -7.37 -11.42
N THR A 71 6.88 -7.73 -10.86
CA THR A 71 5.90 -8.61 -11.49
C THR A 71 5.36 -8.01 -12.78
N ILE A 72 4.90 -6.74 -12.73
CA ILE A 72 4.40 -6.03 -13.91
C ILE A 72 5.50 -5.95 -14.98
N ARG A 73 6.71 -5.52 -14.61
CA ARG A 73 7.83 -5.42 -15.55
C ARG A 73 8.20 -6.76 -16.17
N THR A 74 8.20 -7.84 -15.38
CA THR A 74 8.55 -9.18 -15.88
C THR A 74 7.50 -9.70 -16.86
N LEU A 75 6.22 -9.50 -16.57
CA LEU A 75 5.12 -10.04 -17.39
C LEU A 75 4.76 -9.16 -18.59
N LYS A 76 4.88 -7.84 -18.46
CA LYS A 76 4.54 -6.86 -19.51
C LYS A 76 5.75 -6.28 -20.24
N GLY A 77 6.96 -6.49 -19.73
CA GLY A 77 8.21 -5.94 -20.29
C GLY A 77 8.41 -4.45 -20.07
N ARG A 78 7.43 -3.75 -19.49
CA ARG A 78 7.42 -2.29 -19.32
C ARG A 78 6.71 -1.87 -18.03
N LEU A 79 6.92 -0.60 -17.63
CA LEU A 79 6.17 0.10 -16.59
C LEU A 79 5.60 1.43 -17.11
N ASP A 80 6.05 1.86 -18.28
CA ASP A 80 5.53 3.01 -19.02
C ASP A 80 4.42 2.58 -20.00
N ASN A 81 3.57 3.54 -20.39
CA ASN A 81 2.49 3.32 -21.37
C ASN A 81 1.61 2.12 -20.98
N ILE A 82 1.12 2.09 -19.74
CA ILE A 82 0.39 0.97 -19.17
C ILE A 82 -0.88 1.44 -18.47
N THR A 83 -1.97 0.70 -18.67
CA THR A 83 -3.24 0.90 -17.96
C THR A 83 -3.37 -0.14 -16.85
N ILE A 84 -3.43 0.33 -15.60
CA ILE A 84 -3.52 -0.51 -14.41
C ILE A 84 -4.89 -0.39 -13.78
N GLY A 85 -5.61 -1.49 -13.70
CA GLY A 85 -6.84 -1.60 -12.90
C GLY A 85 -6.49 -1.91 -11.45
N LEU A 86 -7.02 -1.10 -10.53
CA LEU A 86 -6.93 -1.33 -9.09
C LEU A 86 -8.34 -1.64 -8.58
N CYS A 87 -8.56 -2.86 -8.08
CA CYS A 87 -9.90 -3.34 -7.79
C CYS A 87 -10.04 -3.82 -6.35
N GLY A 88 -11.13 -3.41 -5.68
CA GLY A 88 -11.50 -3.84 -4.34
C GLY A 88 -11.49 -2.73 -3.30
N ASP A 89 -10.85 -2.95 -2.15
CA ASP A 89 -10.71 -1.95 -1.08
C ASP A 89 -9.60 -0.95 -1.41
N LEU A 90 -9.95 0.12 -2.09
CA LEU A 90 -8.99 1.17 -2.45
C LEU A 90 -8.85 2.24 -1.35
N LYS A 91 -9.78 2.26 -0.38
CA LYS A 91 -9.77 3.23 0.72
C LYS A 91 -8.71 2.92 1.77
N PHE A 92 -8.62 1.65 2.18
CA PHE A 92 -7.72 1.19 3.23
C PHE A 92 -6.56 0.36 2.70
N GLY A 93 -6.51 0.18 1.38
CA GLY A 93 -5.52 -0.63 0.67
C GLY A 93 -4.15 0.04 0.60
N ARG A 94 -3.34 0.00 1.68
CA ARG A 94 -1.98 0.58 1.69
C ARG A 94 -1.08 0.11 0.55
N THR A 95 -1.26 -1.12 0.07
CA THR A 95 -0.51 -1.63 -1.08
C THR A 95 -0.91 -0.93 -2.37
N VAL A 96 -2.21 -0.63 -2.52
CA VAL A 96 -2.74 0.19 -3.63
C VAL A 96 -2.13 1.58 -3.59
N HIS A 97 -2.19 2.26 -2.44
CA HIS A 97 -1.64 3.61 -2.29
C HIS A 97 -0.15 3.65 -2.61
N SER A 98 0.62 2.70 -2.08
CA SER A 98 2.06 2.60 -2.34
C SER A 98 2.36 2.31 -3.81
N LEU A 99 1.56 1.49 -4.48
CA LEU A 99 1.72 1.18 -5.90
C LEU A 99 1.40 2.41 -6.77
N ILE A 100 0.33 3.16 -6.46
CA ILE A 100 0.02 4.43 -7.12
C ILE A 100 1.22 5.39 -6.99
N HIS A 101 1.71 5.64 -5.77
CA HIS A 101 2.87 6.52 -5.53
C HIS A 101 4.12 6.12 -6.32
N ALA A 102 4.31 4.84 -6.57
CA ALA A 102 5.43 4.36 -7.35
C ALA A 102 5.22 4.55 -8.85
N LEU A 103 4.02 4.20 -9.35
CA LEU A 103 3.71 4.20 -10.78
C LEU A 103 3.53 5.60 -11.38
N VAL A 104 3.12 6.60 -10.60
CA VAL A 104 3.04 8.01 -11.07
C VAL A 104 4.38 8.59 -11.51
N ARG A 105 5.49 7.89 -11.27
CA ARG A 105 6.85 8.27 -11.69
C ARG A 105 7.20 7.79 -13.10
N TYR A 106 6.35 6.99 -13.72
CA TYR A 106 6.54 6.43 -15.05
C TYR A 106 5.67 7.18 -16.06
N GLU A 107 6.10 7.18 -17.31
CA GLU A 107 5.42 7.93 -18.38
C GLU A 107 4.15 7.22 -18.85
N ASN A 108 3.11 8.00 -19.14
CA ASN A 108 1.84 7.53 -19.72
C ASN A 108 1.22 6.34 -18.96
N VAL A 109 1.24 6.39 -17.63
CA VAL A 109 0.50 5.44 -16.81
C VAL A 109 -0.92 5.95 -16.63
N LYS A 110 -1.89 5.06 -16.82
CA LYS A 110 -3.31 5.32 -16.57
C LYS A 110 -3.84 4.37 -15.50
N PHE A 111 -4.68 4.91 -14.61
CA PHE A 111 -5.34 4.09 -13.60
C PHE A 111 -6.83 3.94 -13.87
N VAL A 112 -7.35 2.73 -13.65
CA VAL A 112 -8.77 2.47 -13.51
C VAL A 112 -9.04 2.01 -12.09
N LEU A 113 -9.72 2.87 -11.33
CA LEU A 113 -10.01 2.68 -9.91
C LEU A 113 -11.38 2.02 -9.78
N ILE A 114 -11.39 0.73 -9.46
CA ILE A 114 -12.59 -0.12 -9.49
C ILE A 114 -13.00 -0.43 -8.06
N SER A 115 -14.00 0.26 -7.55
CA SER A 115 -14.47 0.08 -6.17
C SER A 115 -15.90 0.57 -5.97
N PRO A 116 -16.64 0.02 -4.99
CA PRO A 116 -17.88 0.64 -4.54
C PRO A 116 -17.56 2.02 -3.96
N GLU A 117 -18.57 2.88 -3.89
CA GLU A 117 -18.42 4.27 -3.46
C GLU A 117 -17.75 4.40 -2.07
N GLU A 118 -18.09 3.53 -1.14
CA GLU A 118 -17.59 3.53 0.23
C GLU A 118 -16.11 3.15 0.34
N LEU A 119 -15.57 2.45 -0.67
CA LEU A 119 -14.19 1.95 -0.73
C LEU A 119 -13.31 2.66 -1.76
N ARG A 120 -13.74 3.80 -2.29
CA ARG A 120 -12.94 4.63 -3.20
C ARG A 120 -11.63 5.09 -2.56
N VAL A 121 -10.64 5.34 -3.39
CA VAL A 121 -9.37 5.93 -2.93
C VAL A 121 -9.61 7.22 -2.16
N PRO A 122 -8.85 7.50 -1.10
CA PRO A 122 -8.95 8.73 -0.35
C PRO A 122 -8.69 9.97 -1.22
N GLU A 123 -9.28 11.10 -0.81
CA GLU A 123 -9.16 12.36 -1.53
C GLU A 123 -7.69 12.78 -1.73
N TYR A 124 -6.83 12.59 -0.73
CA TYR A 124 -5.41 12.92 -0.85
C TYR A 124 -4.68 12.13 -1.96
N ILE A 125 -5.09 10.89 -2.24
CA ILE A 125 -4.55 10.13 -3.38
C ILE A 125 -5.00 10.74 -4.70
N ARG A 126 -6.27 11.13 -4.81
CA ARG A 126 -6.79 11.73 -6.04
C ARG A 126 -6.19 13.11 -6.31
N GLU A 127 -6.17 13.98 -5.30
CA GLU A 127 -5.76 15.38 -5.47
C GLU A 127 -4.23 15.53 -5.43
N ASP A 128 -3.59 15.01 -4.38
CA ASP A 128 -2.17 15.27 -4.11
C ASP A 128 -1.22 14.31 -4.85
N VAL A 129 -1.75 13.19 -5.36
CA VAL A 129 -0.92 12.21 -6.06
C VAL A 129 -1.30 12.10 -7.54
N LEU A 130 -2.55 11.78 -7.87
CA LEU A 130 -2.93 11.56 -9.26
C LEU A 130 -3.03 12.90 -10.02
N LYS A 131 -3.85 13.83 -9.56
CA LYS A 131 -4.03 15.13 -10.24
C LYS A 131 -2.78 16.00 -10.20
N ALA A 132 -2.06 16.03 -9.07
CA ALA A 132 -0.83 16.81 -8.93
C ALA A 132 0.30 16.35 -9.87
N ASN A 133 0.26 15.12 -10.37
CA ASN A 133 1.19 14.57 -11.35
C ASN A 133 0.60 14.43 -12.77
N ASP A 134 -0.55 15.07 -13.04
CA ASP A 134 -1.26 15.02 -14.34
C ASP A 134 -1.54 13.58 -14.82
N ILE A 135 -1.81 12.66 -13.90
CA ILE A 135 -2.08 11.27 -14.20
C ILE A 135 -3.54 11.07 -14.63
N GLU A 136 -3.73 10.46 -15.77
CA GLU A 136 -5.06 10.07 -16.24
C GLU A 136 -5.62 8.95 -15.36
N PHE A 137 -6.84 9.12 -14.85
CA PHE A 137 -7.54 8.07 -14.13
C PHE A 137 -9.06 8.16 -14.31
N GLN A 138 -9.72 7.02 -14.17
CA GLN A 138 -11.18 6.93 -14.10
C GLN A 138 -11.61 6.10 -12.89
N GLU A 139 -12.78 6.39 -12.35
CA GLU A 139 -13.40 5.64 -11.25
C GLU A 139 -14.63 4.92 -11.80
N VAL A 140 -14.70 3.61 -11.58
CA VAL A 140 -15.83 2.76 -11.97
C VAL A 140 -16.22 1.84 -10.82
N GLU A 141 -17.46 1.36 -10.80
CA GLU A 141 -17.92 0.43 -9.78
C GLU A 141 -17.80 -1.03 -10.23
N ARG A 142 -17.97 -1.29 -11.51
CA ARG A 142 -18.00 -2.64 -12.07
C ARG A 142 -16.72 -2.98 -12.80
N LEU A 143 -16.18 -4.16 -12.50
CA LEU A 143 -14.97 -4.65 -13.14
C LEU A 143 -15.20 -4.89 -14.66
N GLU A 144 -16.39 -5.36 -15.02
CA GLU A 144 -16.74 -5.67 -16.40
C GLU A 144 -16.69 -4.45 -17.31
N ASP A 145 -16.95 -3.27 -16.77
CA ASP A 145 -16.95 -2.01 -17.52
C ASP A 145 -15.53 -1.55 -17.94
N ALA A 146 -14.50 -2.11 -17.31
CA ALA A 146 -13.12 -1.68 -17.48
C ALA A 146 -12.15 -2.78 -17.91
N ILE A 147 -12.45 -4.04 -17.66
CA ILE A 147 -11.47 -5.15 -17.80
C ILE A 147 -10.84 -5.24 -19.20
N GLY A 148 -11.56 -4.86 -20.24
CA GLY A 148 -11.09 -4.90 -21.62
C GLY A 148 -9.99 -3.87 -21.95
N GLU A 149 -9.82 -2.85 -21.15
CA GLU A 149 -8.84 -1.77 -21.35
C GLU A 149 -7.55 -1.98 -20.55
N LEU A 150 -7.54 -2.95 -19.62
CA LEU A 150 -6.46 -3.11 -18.67
C LEU A 150 -5.29 -3.90 -19.21
N ASP A 151 -4.09 -3.41 -19.04
CA ASP A 151 -2.85 -4.17 -19.21
C ASP A 151 -2.59 -5.11 -18.03
N ALA A 152 -2.92 -4.65 -16.82
CA ALA A 152 -2.82 -5.44 -15.60
C ALA A 152 -3.95 -5.09 -14.63
N LEU A 153 -4.42 -6.08 -13.89
CA LEU A 153 -5.42 -5.95 -12.85
C LEU A 153 -4.80 -6.31 -11.48
N TYR A 154 -4.86 -5.37 -10.55
CA TYR A 154 -4.44 -5.56 -9.17
C TYR A 154 -5.68 -5.70 -8.29
N MET A 155 -5.91 -6.91 -7.79
CA MET A 155 -7.04 -7.21 -6.91
C MET A 155 -6.65 -7.08 -5.45
N THR A 156 -7.44 -6.35 -4.66
CA THR A 156 -7.31 -6.32 -3.21
C THR A 156 -8.49 -7.01 -2.54
N ARG A 157 -8.24 -7.63 -1.39
CA ARG A 157 -9.32 -8.16 -0.56
C ARG A 157 -9.99 -7.04 0.23
N VAL A 158 -11.27 -7.18 0.48
CA VAL A 158 -12.00 -6.36 1.46
C VAL A 158 -11.59 -6.81 2.86
N GLN A 159 -11.02 -5.90 3.68
CA GLN A 159 -10.44 -6.20 4.97
C GLN A 159 -11.46 -6.03 6.09
N ARG A 160 -11.96 -7.14 6.68
CA ARG A 160 -12.96 -7.12 7.77
C ARG A 160 -12.55 -6.24 8.95
N GLU A 161 -11.27 -6.28 9.30
CA GLU A 161 -10.67 -5.53 10.42
C GLU A 161 -10.72 -4.01 10.26
N ARG A 162 -11.15 -3.50 9.10
CA ARG A 162 -11.26 -2.07 8.79
C ARG A 162 -12.68 -1.51 8.85
N PHE A 163 -13.68 -2.39 8.99
CA PHE A 163 -15.08 -1.98 9.06
C PHE A 163 -15.53 -1.80 10.51
N PHE A 164 -16.20 -0.67 10.78
CA PHE A 164 -16.85 -0.42 12.06
C PHE A 164 -18.17 -1.19 12.20
N ASN A 165 -18.81 -1.54 11.06
CA ASN A 165 -20.07 -2.23 10.98
C ASN A 165 -19.90 -3.56 10.23
N GLU A 166 -20.30 -4.67 10.85
CA GLU A 166 -20.28 -6.01 10.25
C GLU A 166 -21.20 -6.13 9.03
N GLU A 167 -22.32 -5.39 9.01
CA GLU A 167 -23.28 -5.42 7.91
C GLU A 167 -22.66 -4.89 6.61
N ASP A 168 -21.88 -3.81 6.69
CA ASP A 168 -21.17 -3.25 5.54
C ASP A 168 -20.10 -4.20 5.01
N TYR A 169 -19.37 -4.86 5.91
CA TYR A 169 -18.41 -5.88 5.50
C TYR A 169 -19.09 -7.05 4.79
N VAL A 170 -20.18 -7.58 5.34
CA VAL A 170 -20.91 -8.71 4.74
C VAL A 170 -21.45 -8.35 3.36
N ARG A 171 -21.91 -7.11 3.16
CA ARG A 171 -22.41 -6.60 1.87
C ARG A 171 -21.29 -6.47 0.82
N LEU A 172 -20.08 -6.10 1.24
CA LEU A 172 -18.98 -5.73 0.33
C LEU A 172 -17.92 -6.83 0.15
N LYS A 173 -17.84 -7.82 1.06
CA LYS A 173 -16.78 -8.84 1.06
C LYS A 173 -16.68 -9.67 -0.22
N ASP A 174 -17.81 -9.91 -0.88
CA ASP A 174 -17.92 -10.73 -2.09
C ASP A 174 -18.25 -9.89 -3.33
N PHE A 175 -18.05 -8.57 -3.28
CA PHE A 175 -18.42 -7.66 -4.35
C PHE A 175 -17.59 -7.88 -5.62
N TYR A 176 -16.32 -8.26 -5.45
CA TYR A 176 -15.43 -8.60 -6.56
C TYR A 176 -14.89 -10.01 -6.42
N VAL A 177 -15.43 -10.92 -7.21
CA VAL A 177 -14.94 -12.30 -7.34
C VAL A 177 -14.56 -12.53 -8.79
N LEU A 178 -13.30 -12.87 -9.04
CA LEU A 178 -12.84 -13.33 -10.34
C LEU A 178 -13.22 -14.82 -10.49
N THR A 179 -14.10 -15.12 -11.41
CA THR A 179 -14.54 -16.48 -11.77
C THR A 179 -14.01 -16.87 -13.13
#